data_c683e5919938edac09b6d654434b9e33
#
_entry.id   c683e5919938edac09b6d654434b9e33
#
_cell.length_a   1.000
_cell.length_b   1.000
_cell.length_c   1.000
_cell.angle_alpha   90.00
_cell.angle_beta   90.00
_cell.angle_gamma   90.00
#
_symmetry.space_group_name_H-M   'P 1'
#
loop_
_entity.id
_entity.type
_entity.pdbx_description
1 polymer ?
#
loop_
_entity_poly.entity_id
_entity_poly.type
_entity_poly.pdbx_seq_one_letter_code
_entity_poly.pdbx_strand_id
1 'polypeptide(L)'
;MDSKITRLIEQASVIVGALPYLQAYRDKTFLIKFGGSAMDDARLVKKLMRDIVLLEVLGFNPVIVHGGGKAISKAMAEAGLEARFVNGLRVTTPEAISIVERTLSGTINPGLVQMFRDYGGKGVGIPGTEIFVGERIHEKDEQGNPIDIGEVGNVIGCLTERITEALELQITPIVSPLAKSWAPTSRST
;
A
#
# COMPACT_ATOMS: atom_id res chain seq x y z
N MET A 1 5.99 40.79 26.30
CA MET A 1 6.67 39.85 25.40
C MET A 1 5.84 39.78 24.12
N ASP A 2 6.41 39.97 22.97
CA ASP A 2 5.67 39.98 21.70
C ASP A 2 4.95 38.65 21.52
N SER A 3 3.63 38.65 21.30
CA SER A 3 2.83 37.43 21.11
C SER A 3 3.35 36.51 20.00
N LYS A 4 4.03 37.09 19.01
CA LYS A 4 4.69 36.36 17.92
C LYS A 4 5.89 35.56 18.43
N ILE A 5 6.70 36.12 19.32
CA ILE A 5 7.88 35.46 19.91
C ILE A 5 7.42 34.28 20.79
N THR A 6 6.42 34.50 21.64
CA THR A 6 5.85 33.44 22.49
C THR A 6 5.38 32.28 21.67
N ARG A 7 4.63 32.52 20.60
CA ARG A 7 4.16 31.45 19.68
C ARG A 7 5.31 30.68 19.00
N LEU A 8 6.38 31.36 18.59
CA LEU A 8 7.54 30.72 18.00
C LEU A 8 8.29 29.83 19.00
N ILE A 9 8.40 30.28 20.28
CA ILE A 9 9.00 29.47 21.35
C ILE A 9 8.16 28.21 21.61
N GLU A 10 6.84 28.33 21.67
CA GLU A 10 5.93 27.21 21.85
C GLU A 10 6.09 26.17 20.69
N GLN A 11 6.13 26.62 19.45
CA GLN A 11 6.35 25.76 18.29
C GLN A 11 7.72 25.05 18.36
N ALA A 12 8.78 25.75 18.71
CA ALA A 12 10.10 25.16 18.90
C ALA A 12 10.11 24.13 20.04
N SER A 13 9.42 24.41 21.14
CA SER A 13 9.32 23.50 22.29
C SER A 13 8.64 22.17 21.94
N VAL A 14 7.64 22.19 21.06
CA VAL A 14 6.98 20.96 20.57
C VAL A 14 7.99 20.08 19.80
N ILE A 15 8.80 20.69 18.93
CA ILE A 15 9.82 19.95 18.16
C ILE A 15 10.89 19.37 19.09
N VAL A 16 11.39 20.18 20.03
CA VAL A 16 12.40 19.72 21.02
C VAL A 16 11.81 18.61 21.91
N GLY A 17 10.54 18.73 22.32
CA GLY A 17 9.86 17.70 23.08
C GLY A 17 9.70 16.36 22.34
N ALA A 18 9.69 16.38 21.00
CA ALA A 18 9.68 15.16 20.19
C ALA A 18 11.04 14.46 20.05
N LEU A 19 12.14 15.14 20.42
CA LEU A 19 13.51 14.65 20.20
C LEU A 19 13.77 13.22 20.72
N PRO A 20 13.33 12.83 21.93
CA PRO A 20 13.55 11.45 22.40
C PRO A 20 12.90 10.40 21.53
N TYR A 21 11.71 10.68 20.97
CA TYR A 21 11.01 9.79 20.06
C TYR A 21 11.73 9.71 18.70
N LEU A 22 12.18 10.85 18.17
CA LEU A 22 12.94 10.90 16.92
C LEU A 22 14.24 10.09 17.03
N GLN A 23 14.94 10.18 18.15
CA GLN A 23 16.15 9.40 18.41
C GLN A 23 15.85 7.90 18.57
N ALA A 24 14.78 7.52 19.28
CA ALA A 24 14.42 6.13 19.52
C ALA A 24 13.96 5.40 18.24
N TYR A 25 13.34 6.11 17.31
CA TYR A 25 12.74 5.53 16.11
C TYR A 25 13.52 5.82 14.82
N ARG A 26 14.61 6.57 14.88
CA ARG A 26 15.50 6.80 13.74
C ARG A 26 15.95 5.46 13.16
N ASP A 27 16.00 5.36 11.84
CA ASP A 27 16.38 4.18 11.07
C ASP A 27 15.45 2.95 11.27
N LYS A 28 14.34 3.11 12.02
CA LYS A 28 13.34 2.05 12.16
C LYS A 28 12.42 2.01 10.96
N THR A 29 12.09 0.78 10.53
CA THR A 29 11.12 0.55 9.45
C THR A 29 9.69 0.57 9.98
N PHE A 30 8.82 1.33 9.32
CA PHE A 30 7.40 1.44 9.60
C PHE A 30 6.60 0.97 8.41
N LEU A 31 5.90 -0.15 8.54
CA LEU A 31 4.94 -0.58 7.54
C LEU A 31 3.61 0.15 7.72
N ILE A 32 3.24 0.94 6.72
CA ILE A 32 2.03 1.75 6.71
C ILE A 32 1.08 1.20 5.65
N LYS A 33 0.04 0.50 6.10
CA LYS A 33 -1.01 0.01 5.22
C LYS A 33 -2.19 0.98 5.25
N PHE A 34 -2.60 1.51 4.10
CA PHE A 34 -3.81 2.31 4.00
C PHE A 34 -4.68 1.90 2.81
N GLY A 35 -5.99 1.96 2.99
CA GLY A 35 -6.96 1.50 2.01
C GLY A 35 -8.38 1.80 2.48
N GLY A 36 -9.38 1.18 1.85
CA GLY A 36 -10.79 1.40 2.17
C GLY A 36 -11.18 2.87 2.01
N SER A 37 -12.00 3.38 2.93
CA SER A 37 -12.53 4.75 2.89
C SER A 37 -11.44 5.85 2.91
N ALA A 38 -10.26 5.58 3.48
CA ALA A 38 -9.15 6.53 3.48
C ALA A 38 -8.62 6.84 2.07
N MET A 39 -8.70 5.86 1.15
CA MET A 39 -8.33 6.04 -0.26
C MET A 39 -9.38 6.84 -1.06
N ASP A 40 -10.59 6.95 -0.56
CA ASP A 40 -11.70 7.61 -1.26
C ASP A 40 -11.73 9.13 -1.04
N ASP A 41 -11.09 9.62 0.02
CA ASP A 41 -10.95 11.04 0.29
C ASP A 41 -9.56 11.54 -0.15
N ALA A 42 -9.53 12.23 -1.29
CA ALA A 42 -8.30 12.80 -1.85
C ALA A 42 -7.57 13.75 -0.87
N ARG A 43 -8.31 14.40 0.05
CA ARG A 43 -7.70 15.29 1.07
C ARG A 43 -6.98 14.48 2.13
N LEU A 44 -7.57 13.34 2.56
CA LEU A 44 -6.92 12.43 3.50
C LEU A 44 -5.68 11.80 2.89
N VAL A 45 -5.75 11.34 1.63
CA VAL A 45 -4.60 10.79 0.92
C VAL A 45 -3.46 11.81 0.85
N LYS A 46 -3.75 13.06 0.44
CA LYS A 46 -2.75 14.14 0.39
C LYS A 46 -2.12 14.41 1.76
N LYS A 47 -2.94 14.49 2.80
CA LYS A 47 -2.45 14.70 4.17
C LYS A 47 -1.54 13.55 4.62
N LEU A 48 -1.97 12.31 4.41
CA LEU A 48 -1.20 11.11 4.76
C LEU A 48 0.14 11.07 4.01
N MET A 49 0.15 11.32 2.70
CA MET A 49 1.41 11.33 1.94
C MET A 49 2.38 12.37 2.49
N ARG A 50 1.91 13.58 2.78
CA ARG A 50 2.74 14.63 3.40
C ARG A 50 3.28 14.22 4.77
N ASP A 51 2.44 13.58 5.59
CA ASP A 51 2.84 13.16 6.93
C ASP A 51 3.86 12.00 6.86
N ILE A 52 3.78 11.11 5.85
CA ILE A 52 4.77 10.05 5.62
C ILE A 52 6.08 10.64 5.07
N VAL A 53 6.03 11.64 4.18
CA VAL A 53 7.24 12.37 3.75
C VAL A 53 7.95 13.00 4.96
N LEU A 54 7.20 13.54 5.93
CA LEU A 54 7.81 14.04 7.17
C LEU A 54 8.56 12.92 7.92
N LEU A 55 8.01 11.71 8.01
CA LEU A 55 8.71 10.57 8.63
C LEU A 55 10.01 10.23 7.90
N GLU A 56 9.99 10.20 6.56
CA GLU A 56 11.20 9.98 5.75
C GLU A 56 12.26 11.06 6.03
N VAL A 57 11.87 12.34 6.00
CA VAL A 57 12.77 13.47 6.26
C VAL A 57 13.36 13.43 7.68
N LEU A 58 12.63 12.91 8.65
CA LEU A 58 13.09 12.72 10.02
C LEU A 58 14.02 11.49 10.21
N GLY A 59 14.31 10.75 9.14
CA GLY A 59 15.21 9.61 9.14
C GLY A 59 14.56 8.29 9.56
N PHE A 60 13.25 8.16 9.41
CA PHE A 60 12.55 6.88 9.52
C PHE A 60 12.51 6.20 8.16
N ASN A 61 12.27 4.89 8.14
CA ASN A 61 12.16 4.08 6.93
C ASN A 61 10.70 3.65 6.69
N PRO A 62 9.83 4.53 6.13
CA PRO A 62 8.46 4.14 5.83
C PRO A 62 8.40 3.17 4.65
N VAL A 63 7.53 2.18 4.75
CA VAL A 63 7.11 1.29 3.67
C VAL A 63 5.61 1.41 3.54
N ILE A 64 5.11 1.74 2.35
CA ILE A 64 3.69 1.97 2.12
C ILE A 64 3.09 0.78 1.37
N VAL A 65 1.97 0.23 1.87
CA VAL A 65 1.12 -0.70 1.13
C VAL A 65 -0.26 -0.08 0.99
N HIS A 66 -0.69 0.20 -0.24
CA HIS A 66 -1.95 0.89 -0.49
C HIS A 66 -3.08 -0.07 -0.88
N GLY A 67 -4.33 0.37 -0.77
CA GLY A 67 -5.52 -0.30 -1.31
C GLY A 67 -6.00 0.35 -2.62
N GLY A 68 -7.25 0.04 -3.00
CA GLY A 68 -7.86 0.61 -4.22
C GLY A 68 -9.24 0.04 -4.55
N GLY A 69 -9.96 -0.51 -3.55
CA GLY A 69 -11.19 -1.27 -3.77
C GLY A 69 -12.26 -0.56 -4.61
N LYS A 70 -12.55 0.73 -4.32
CA LYS A 70 -13.53 1.50 -5.11
C LYS A 70 -13.06 1.81 -6.51
N ALA A 71 -11.78 2.14 -6.69
CA ALA A 71 -11.21 2.38 -8.01
C ALA A 71 -11.27 1.11 -8.87
N ILE A 72 -10.99 -0.05 -8.28
CA ILE A 72 -11.14 -1.34 -8.94
C ILE A 72 -12.60 -1.56 -9.36
N SER A 73 -13.57 -1.37 -8.43
CA SER A 73 -14.99 -1.55 -8.74
C SER A 73 -15.44 -0.63 -9.88
N LYS A 74 -14.97 0.62 -9.88
CA LYS A 74 -15.24 1.57 -10.96
C LYS A 74 -14.66 1.12 -12.30
N ALA A 75 -13.39 0.72 -12.32
CA ALA A 75 -12.72 0.24 -13.53
C ALA A 75 -13.35 -1.05 -14.09
N MET A 76 -13.82 -1.96 -13.21
CA MET A 76 -14.58 -3.14 -13.62
C MET A 76 -15.90 -2.76 -14.26
N ALA A 77 -16.67 -1.84 -13.64
CA ALA A 77 -17.94 -1.37 -14.20
C ALA A 77 -17.76 -0.68 -15.56
N GLU A 78 -16.71 0.13 -15.74
CA GLU A 78 -16.36 0.75 -17.03
C GLU A 78 -15.99 -0.29 -18.11
N ALA A 79 -15.51 -1.47 -17.70
CA ALA A 79 -15.26 -2.60 -18.59
C ALA A 79 -16.46 -3.55 -18.75
N GLY A 80 -17.63 -3.20 -18.21
CA GLY A 80 -18.83 -4.03 -18.28
C GLY A 80 -18.82 -5.25 -17.34
N LEU A 81 -17.93 -5.27 -16.33
CA LEU A 81 -17.85 -6.33 -15.34
C LEU A 81 -18.48 -5.87 -14.01
N GLU A 82 -19.33 -6.71 -13.44
CA GLU A 82 -19.92 -6.44 -12.13
C GLU A 82 -18.99 -6.86 -11.00
N ALA A 83 -18.82 -5.97 -10.02
CA ALA A 83 -18.04 -6.28 -8.81
C ALA A 83 -18.88 -7.09 -7.82
N ARG A 84 -18.62 -8.37 -7.70
CA ARG A 84 -19.28 -9.29 -6.77
C ARG A 84 -18.35 -9.60 -5.59
N PHE A 85 -18.95 -9.82 -4.40
CA PHE A 85 -18.21 -10.15 -3.18
C PHE A 85 -18.81 -11.39 -2.53
N VAL A 86 -17.94 -12.24 -1.98
CA VAL A 86 -18.27 -13.41 -1.16
C VAL A 86 -17.45 -13.32 0.12
N ASN A 87 -18.08 -13.35 1.27
CA ASN A 87 -17.45 -13.22 2.59
C ASN A 87 -16.49 -12.01 2.71
N GLY A 88 -16.81 -10.90 2.03
CA GLY A 88 -15.97 -9.70 2.00
C GLY A 88 -14.79 -9.76 1.01
N LEU A 89 -14.57 -10.89 0.33
CA LEU A 89 -13.58 -11.06 -0.71
C LEU A 89 -14.20 -10.77 -2.08
N ARG A 90 -13.47 -10.06 -2.94
CA ARG A 90 -13.92 -9.77 -4.31
C ARG A 90 -13.78 -11.03 -5.17
N VAL A 91 -14.86 -11.47 -5.80
CA VAL A 91 -14.77 -12.48 -6.85
C VAL A 91 -14.00 -11.88 -8.02
N THR A 92 -12.83 -12.45 -8.33
CA THR A 92 -11.89 -11.89 -9.31
C THR A 92 -11.64 -12.92 -10.40
N THR A 93 -12.38 -12.80 -11.51
CA THR A 93 -12.21 -13.70 -12.68
C THR A 93 -10.88 -13.46 -13.39
N PRO A 94 -10.43 -14.36 -14.29
CA PRO A 94 -9.23 -14.13 -15.10
C PRO A 94 -9.27 -12.84 -15.94
N GLU A 95 -10.46 -12.40 -16.36
CA GLU A 95 -10.62 -11.13 -17.06
C GLU A 95 -10.49 -9.95 -16.09
N ALA A 96 -11.04 -10.09 -14.89
CA ALA A 96 -11.03 -9.03 -13.89
C ALA A 96 -9.64 -8.79 -13.32
N ILE A 97 -8.77 -9.82 -13.18
CA ILE A 97 -7.44 -9.66 -12.58
C ILE A 97 -6.57 -8.65 -13.36
N SER A 98 -6.66 -8.64 -14.68
CA SER A 98 -5.92 -7.68 -15.53
C SER A 98 -6.38 -6.23 -15.27
N ILE A 99 -7.67 -6.02 -15.00
CA ILE A 99 -8.21 -4.70 -14.63
C ILE A 99 -7.73 -4.32 -13.23
N VAL A 100 -7.75 -5.25 -12.29
CA VAL A 100 -7.25 -5.05 -10.92
C VAL A 100 -5.78 -4.64 -10.94
N GLU A 101 -4.93 -5.38 -11.66
CA GLU A 101 -3.51 -5.09 -11.80
C GLU A 101 -3.26 -3.72 -12.42
N ARG A 102 -3.88 -3.41 -13.55
CA ARG A 102 -3.76 -2.12 -14.22
C ARG A 102 -4.22 -0.97 -13.30
N THR A 103 -5.29 -1.18 -12.53
CA THR A 103 -5.80 -0.16 -11.62
C THR A 103 -4.84 0.07 -10.46
N LEU A 104 -4.40 -0.99 -9.79
CA LEU A 104 -3.54 -0.89 -8.61
C LEU A 104 -2.11 -0.47 -8.97
N SER A 105 -1.45 -1.22 -9.86
CA SER A 105 -0.04 -1.02 -10.18
C SER A 105 0.18 -0.01 -11.30
N GLY A 106 -0.79 0.12 -12.24
CA GLY A 106 -0.67 1.02 -13.39
C GLY A 106 -1.25 2.42 -13.20
N THR A 107 -2.16 2.60 -12.24
CA THR A 107 -2.83 3.90 -12.05
C THR A 107 -2.64 4.45 -10.64
N ILE A 108 -3.06 3.70 -9.61
CA ILE A 108 -3.01 4.18 -8.21
C ILE A 108 -1.58 4.33 -7.74
N ASN A 109 -0.77 3.29 -7.89
CA ASN A 109 0.61 3.28 -7.42
C ASN A 109 1.44 4.43 -8.00
N PRO A 110 1.51 4.65 -9.33
CA PRO A 110 2.23 5.79 -9.90
C PRO A 110 1.69 7.14 -9.44
N GLY A 111 0.37 7.26 -9.24
CA GLY A 111 -0.25 8.48 -8.71
C GLY A 111 0.19 8.81 -7.29
N LEU A 112 0.30 7.79 -6.42
CA LEU A 112 0.80 7.95 -5.06
C LEU A 112 2.30 8.28 -5.05
N VAL A 113 3.10 7.62 -5.88
CA VAL A 113 4.54 7.93 -6.05
C VAL A 113 4.72 9.39 -6.47
N GLN A 114 3.96 9.85 -7.47
CA GLN A 114 4.05 11.24 -7.91
C GLN A 114 3.67 12.22 -6.80
N MET A 115 2.55 11.96 -6.10
CA MET A 115 2.11 12.79 -4.99
C MET A 115 3.16 12.83 -3.85
N PHE A 116 3.81 11.71 -3.55
CA PHE A 116 4.86 11.61 -2.56
C PHE A 116 6.06 12.49 -2.94
N ARG A 117 6.45 12.44 -4.23
CA ARG A 117 7.53 13.27 -4.80
C ARG A 117 7.18 14.76 -4.83
N ASP A 118 5.92 15.11 -5.09
CA ASP A 118 5.44 16.49 -5.08
C ASP A 118 5.58 17.15 -3.68
N TYR A 119 5.57 16.35 -2.61
CA TYR A 119 5.89 16.79 -1.25
C TYR A 119 7.37 16.73 -0.88
N GLY A 120 8.25 16.39 -1.83
CA GLY A 120 9.69 16.34 -1.64
C GLY A 120 10.23 15.00 -1.13
N GLY A 121 9.39 13.97 -1.03
CA GLY A 121 9.81 12.62 -0.67
C GLY A 121 10.48 11.87 -1.83
N LYS A 122 11.27 10.87 -1.51
CA LYS A 122 11.94 9.98 -2.48
C LYS A 122 11.18 8.66 -2.56
N GLY A 123 10.08 8.61 -3.33
CA GLY A 123 9.25 7.41 -3.46
C GLY A 123 9.57 6.59 -4.70
N VAL A 124 9.44 5.26 -4.58
CA VAL A 124 9.47 4.30 -5.69
C VAL A 124 8.26 3.38 -5.64
N GLY A 125 7.61 3.18 -6.77
CA GLY A 125 6.51 2.20 -6.89
C GLY A 125 7.07 0.80 -7.11
N ILE A 126 6.56 -0.16 -6.34
CA ILE A 126 6.90 -1.57 -6.50
C ILE A 126 5.61 -2.36 -6.71
N PRO A 127 5.45 -3.07 -7.83
CA PRO A 127 4.33 -4.01 -8.00
C PRO A 127 4.37 -5.09 -6.93
N GLY A 128 3.24 -5.35 -6.27
CA GLY A 128 3.20 -6.38 -5.23
C GLY A 128 3.50 -7.79 -5.73
N THR A 129 3.33 -8.03 -7.04
CA THR A 129 3.73 -9.30 -7.70
C THR A 129 5.24 -9.55 -7.68
N GLU A 130 6.06 -8.52 -7.41
CA GLU A 130 7.51 -8.67 -7.20
C GLU A 130 7.85 -8.95 -5.73
N ILE A 131 6.90 -8.74 -4.80
CA ILE A 131 7.08 -8.83 -3.36
C ILE A 131 6.32 -10.02 -2.79
N PHE A 132 5.04 -10.16 -3.12
CA PHE A 132 4.16 -11.13 -2.49
C PHE A 132 4.02 -12.39 -3.34
N VAL A 133 4.12 -13.55 -2.69
CA VAL A 133 3.78 -14.85 -3.25
C VAL A 133 2.48 -15.31 -2.62
N GLY A 134 1.48 -15.65 -3.43
CA GLY A 134 0.14 -16.02 -2.99
C GLY A 134 -0.24 -17.42 -3.38
N GLU A 135 -1.00 -18.10 -2.54
CA GLU A 135 -1.67 -19.35 -2.81
C GLU A 135 -3.18 -19.12 -2.94
N ARG A 136 -3.79 -19.69 -3.97
CA ARG A 136 -5.22 -19.54 -4.23
C ARG A 136 -6.04 -20.15 -3.10
N ILE A 137 -7.12 -19.48 -2.72
CA ILE A 137 -8.06 -19.99 -1.72
C ILE A 137 -9.41 -20.32 -2.37
N HIS A 138 -10.14 -21.19 -1.70
CA HIS A 138 -11.52 -21.52 -2.03
C HIS A 138 -12.42 -21.13 -0.87
N GLU A 139 -13.51 -20.46 -1.17
CA GLU A 139 -14.52 -20.09 -0.20
C GLU A 139 -15.67 -21.11 -0.16
N LYS A 140 -16.52 -21.00 0.85
CA LYS A 140 -17.73 -21.82 0.99
C LYS A 140 -18.94 -20.90 1.12
N ASP A 141 -20.07 -21.36 0.57
CA ASP A 141 -21.36 -20.72 0.79
C ASP A 141 -21.90 -21.02 2.22
N GLU A 142 -23.05 -20.44 2.55
CA GLU A 142 -23.72 -20.64 3.84
C GLU A 142 -24.12 -22.11 4.08
N GLN A 143 -24.23 -22.92 3.02
CA GLN A 143 -24.53 -24.35 3.06
C GLN A 143 -23.26 -25.21 3.11
N GLY A 144 -22.07 -24.62 3.05
CA GLY A 144 -20.78 -25.30 3.08
C GLY A 144 -20.28 -25.81 1.73
N ASN A 145 -20.96 -25.50 0.61
CA ASN A 145 -20.52 -25.85 -0.73
C ASN A 145 -19.37 -24.96 -1.18
N PRO A 146 -18.38 -25.48 -1.93
CA PRO A 146 -17.28 -24.69 -2.42
C PRO A 146 -17.76 -23.64 -3.45
N ILE A 147 -17.27 -22.39 -3.29
CA ILE A 147 -17.46 -21.30 -4.25
C ILE A 147 -16.12 -20.94 -4.85
N ASP A 148 -16.07 -20.91 -6.18
CA ASP A 148 -14.92 -20.34 -6.88
C ASP A 148 -15.00 -18.79 -6.83
N ILE A 149 -14.02 -18.19 -6.20
CA ILE A 149 -13.87 -16.73 -6.11
C ILE A 149 -12.77 -16.20 -7.04
N GLY A 150 -12.23 -17.06 -7.90
CA GLY A 150 -11.26 -16.72 -8.95
C GLY A 150 -9.85 -16.46 -8.41
N GLU A 151 -9.21 -15.42 -8.92
CA GLU A 151 -7.81 -15.06 -8.62
C GLU A 151 -7.71 -14.35 -7.26
N VAL A 152 -8.10 -15.07 -6.21
CA VAL A 152 -8.02 -14.61 -4.81
C VAL A 152 -7.24 -15.61 -4.00
N GLY A 153 -6.36 -15.13 -3.11
CA GLY A 153 -5.49 -16.01 -2.35
C GLY A 153 -4.96 -15.39 -1.07
N ASN A 154 -4.32 -16.24 -0.28
CA ASN A 154 -3.55 -15.82 0.88
C ASN A 154 -2.10 -15.59 0.49
N VAL A 155 -1.45 -14.60 1.11
CA VAL A 155 0.00 -14.42 0.99
C VAL A 155 0.69 -15.48 1.83
N ILE A 156 1.52 -16.29 1.17
CA ILE A 156 2.30 -17.38 1.78
C ILE A 156 3.80 -17.09 1.84
N GLY A 157 4.26 -16.04 1.16
CA GLY A 157 5.64 -15.61 1.16
C GLY A 157 5.80 -14.14 0.80
N CYS A 158 6.92 -13.58 1.23
CA CYS A 158 7.29 -12.19 0.94
C CYS A 158 8.78 -12.13 0.57
N LEU A 159 9.06 -11.63 -0.63
CA LEU A 159 10.40 -11.37 -1.15
C LEU A 159 10.74 -9.92 -0.83
N THR A 160 11.58 -9.69 0.16
CA THR A 160 11.80 -8.33 0.72
C THR A 160 13.00 -7.60 0.10
N GLU A 161 13.73 -8.24 -0.80
CA GLU A 161 14.98 -7.72 -1.37
C GLU A 161 14.79 -6.34 -2.00
N ARG A 162 13.75 -6.16 -2.84
CA ARG A 162 13.44 -4.88 -3.48
C ARG A 162 13.08 -3.78 -2.49
N ILE A 163 12.43 -4.16 -1.39
CA ILE A 163 12.09 -3.23 -0.30
C ILE A 163 13.38 -2.81 0.42
N THR A 164 14.23 -3.78 0.76
CA THR A 164 15.49 -3.54 1.46
C THR A 164 16.42 -2.65 0.64
N GLU A 165 16.61 -2.97 -0.65
CA GLU A 165 17.41 -2.16 -1.58
C GLU A 165 16.92 -0.70 -1.65
N ALA A 166 15.60 -0.48 -1.72
CA ALA A 166 15.04 0.86 -1.74
C ALA A 166 15.33 1.62 -0.43
N LEU A 167 15.16 0.96 0.72
CA LEU A 167 15.41 1.56 2.03
C LEU A 167 16.90 1.88 2.24
N GLU A 168 17.82 1.03 1.79
CA GLU A 168 19.27 1.28 1.82
C GLU A 168 19.65 2.52 1.03
N LEU A 169 18.94 2.81 -0.07
CA LEU A 169 19.08 4.02 -0.87
C LEU A 169 18.32 5.23 -0.29
N GLN A 170 17.70 5.07 0.89
CA GLN A 170 16.82 6.08 1.50
C GLN A 170 15.67 6.48 0.56
N ILE A 171 15.06 5.50 -0.09
CA ILE A 171 13.89 5.66 -0.96
C ILE A 171 12.73 4.91 -0.33
N THR A 172 11.58 5.57 -0.18
CA THR A 172 10.35 4.98 0.36
C THR A 172 9.68 4.07 -0.65
N PRO A 173 9.56 2.74 -0.42
CA PRO A 173 8.82 1.85 -1.29
C PRO A 173 7.32 2.03 -1.09
N ILE A 174 6.59 2.14 -2.21
CA ILE A 174 5.13 2.21 -2.27
C ILE A 174 4.65 0.99 -3.04
N VAL A 175 4.03 0.03 -2.33
CA VAL A 175 3.75 -1.32 -2.84
C VAL A 175 2.26 -1.46 -3.16
N SER A 176 1.93 -2.00 -4.33
CA SER A 176 0.55 -2.38 -4.68
C SER A 176 0.21 -3.77 -4.12
N PRO A 177 -1.04 -4.02 -3.67
CA PRO A 177 -1.40 -5.24 -2.95
C PRO A 177 -1.81 -6.39 -3.90
N LEU A 178 -0.91 -6.79 -4.78
CA LEU A 178 -1.08 -7.97 -5.64
C LEU A 178 0.02 -8.98 -5.34
N ALA A 179 -0.33 -10.27 -5.35
CA ALA A 179 0.62 -11.36 -5.21
C ALA A 179 0.82 -12.09 -6.54
N LYS A 180 2.03 -12.57 -6.76
CA LYS A 180 2.29 -13.56 -7.80
C LYS A 180 1.75 -14.91 -7.34
N SER A 181 1.00 -15.62 -8.18
CA SER A 181 0.53 -16.96 -7.86
C SER A 181 1.72 -17.91 -7.68
N TRP A 182 1.71 -18.62 -6.56
CA TRP A 182 2.64 -19.73 -6.35
C TRP A 182 2.20 -20.91 -7.21
N ALA A 183 3.03 -21.31 -8.16
CA ALA A 183 2.88 -22.56 -8.87
C ALA A 183 3.91 -23.53 -8.32
N PRO A 184 3.52 -24.69 -7.74
CA PRO A 184 4.50 -25.71 -7.40
C PRO A 184 5.22 -26.12 -8.68
N THR A 185 6.54 -26.00 -8.68
CA THR A 185 7.35 -26.60 -9.74
C THR A 185 7.05 -28.09 -9.74
N SER A 186 6.42 -28.59 -10.81
CA SER A 186 6.29 -30.04 -11.02
C SER A 186 7.71 -30.60 -10.99
N ARG A 187 8.06 -31.30 -9.89
CA ARG A 187 9.26 -32.13 -9.91
C ARG A 187 9.01 -33.18 -10.99
N SER A 188 9.72 -33.05 -12.11
CA SER A 188 9.87 -34.14 -13.04
C SER A 188 10.54 -35.29 -12.28
N THR A 189 9.77 -36.29 -11.98
CA THR A 189 10.27 -37.63 -11.57
C THR A 189 11.05 -38.28 -12.70
#